data_314989bf28fbfabb9cc0152db4ca3339
#
_entry.id   314989bf28fbfabb9cc0152db4ca3339
#
_cell.length_a   1.000
_cell.length_b   1.000
_cell.length_c   1.000
_cell.angle_alpha   90.00
_cell.angle_beta   90.00
_cell.angle_gamma   90.00
#
_symmetry.space_group_name_H-M   'P 1'
#
loop_
_entity.id
_entity.type
_entity.pdbx_description
1 polymer ?
#
loop_
_entity_poly.entity_id
_entity_poly.type
_entity_poly.pdbx_seq_one_letter_code
_entity_poly.pdbx_strand_id
1 'polypeptide(L)'
;MKVIHKLNRTVSLVALSLAMLIAPLQAAANRHPAKPDRRKPIEKRRQSNNSTRADRRRAEARRRAEAARLAAAARERAAEEAMREQVQAMIAKDDISGEDPEIRRIAVNALGDHAGTVVVMNPKTGRVYSIVNQQWALSEGFKPCSTIKLVTGLAGLNERVIDPSNTTAISDSNRVDLTHALAYSKNEYFQQVGGQVGFSKMISYARLMGLGEKTGINARNESAGRVPISKTGFAVNHMSSHGDDFKVTALQLATLVSTMANGGKLVTPFFARTAQDETRPTAKVRRIVNIDSDSFQQMIPGMIGSVSYGSGKRAFDPQATVAGKTGTCIDHGTWVGLFTSYAPLNDPQIAIAVIARGADGRNHFPAAVAGRIYRDLNSRLGVSGNIDIASKRPANPATSVADTDTDTDEEEADAGEVVNDTSSTKVNSNKPVWGDQRKTAESKIKRTVMTLPSRPTQPAINNSPNQRTGRVSGRQ
;
A
#
# COMPACT_ATOMS: atom_id res chain seq x y z
N MET A 1 -5.03 2.54 -60.21
CA MET A 1 -6.35 1.91 -60.17
C MET A 1 -6.86 2.12 -58.76
N LYS A 2 -7.72 3.16 -58.47
CA LYS A 2 -9.18 3.15 -58.40
C LYS A 2 -9.64 2.05 -57.39
N VAL A 3 -10.31 2.34 -56.25
CA VAL A 3 -11.64 2.96 -56.03
C VAL A 3 -11.80 3.24 -54.53
N ILE A 4 -12.00 4.34 -54.03
CA ILE A 4 -13.09 5.16 -53.45
C ILE A 4 -14.42 4.40 -53.27
N HIS A 5 -14.95 4.39 -52.02
CA HIS A 5 -16.38 4.51 -51.70
C HIS A 5 -16.50 4.55 -50.15
N LYS A 6 -17.10 5.46 -49.59
CA LYS A 6 -18.31 6.29 -49.48
C LYS A 6 -18.90 6.18 -48.10
N LEU A 7 -18.93 7.31 -47.50
CA LEU A 7 -19.77 7.88 -46.44
C LEU A 7 -21.23 7.41 -46.51
N ASN A 8 -21.84 7.07 -45.35
CA ASN A 8 -23.28 7.15 -45.20
C ASN A 8 -23.69 7.68 -43.82
N ARG A 9 -24.26 8.89 -43.88
CA ARG A 9 -25.04 9.52 -42.82
C ARG A 9 -26.47 8.95 -42.92
N THR A 10 -27.08 8.60 -41.76
CA THR A 10 -28.55 8.48 -41.65
C THR A 10 -29.04 9.42 -40.57
N VAL A 11 -29.76 10.44 -41.03
CA VAL A 11 -30.65 11.34 -40.29
C VAL A 11 -31.98 10.63 -40.15
N SER A 12 -32.52 10.50 -38.96
CA SER A 12 -33.89 10.05 -38.72
C SER A 12 -34.74 11.23 -38.27
N LEU A 13 -35.72 11.56 -39.13
CA LEU A 13 -36.77 12.56 -38.93
C LEU A 13 -37.89 12.02 -38.03
N VAL A 14 -38.33 12.85 -37.10
CA VAL A 14 -39.52 12.67 -36.24
C VAL A 14 -40.74 13.03 -37.05
N ALA A 15 -41.68 12.09 -37.14
CA ALA A 15 -43.01 12.33 -37.73
C ALA A 15 -43.99 12.89 -36.69
N LEU A 16 -44.57 14.01 -37.05
CA LEU A 16 -45.67 14.71 -36.37
C LEU A 16 -46.99 14.03 -36.72
N SER A 17 -47.77 13.56 -35.76
CA SER A 17 -49.14 13.13 -35.98
C SER A 17 -50.12 14.12 -35.33
N LEU A 18 -50.84 14.77 -36.21
CA LEU A 18 -52.01 15.66 -35.97
C LEU A 18 -53.25 14.79 -35.84
N ALA A 19 -53.99 14.91 -34.75
CA ALA A 19 -55.37 14.41 -34.65
C ALA A 19 -56.35 15.53 -34.22
N MET A 20 -57.21 15.87 -35.15
CA MET A 20 -58.27 16.85 -34.98
C MET A 20 -59.49 16.31 -34.23
N LEU A 21 -60.08 17.20 -33.47
CA LEU A 21 -61.48 17.51 -33.19
C LEU A 21 -62.54 16.39 -33.20
N ILE A 22 -63.33 16.34 -32.13
CA ILE A 22 -64.79 16.41 -32.14
C ILE A 22 -65.24 17.00 -30.78
N ALA A 23 -65.94 18.11 -30.83
CA ALA A 23 -66.73 18.68 -29.72
C ALA A 23 -68.16 18.22 -29.79
N PRO A 24 -68.91 18.14 -28.69
CA PRO A 24 -70.35 18.47 -28.70
C PRO A 24 -70.64 19.71 -27.87
N LEU A 25 -71.41 20.55 -28.51
CA LEU A 25 -72.18 21.71 -28.00
C LEU A 25 -73.33 21.19 -27.16
N GLN A 26 -73.51 21.66 -25.94
CA GLN A 26 -74.77 22.08 -25.33
C GLN A 26 -74.67 22.17 -23.80
N ALA A 27 -74.86 23.31 -23.23
CA ALA A 27 -75.95 23.75 -22.41
C ALA A 27 -75.58 25.05 -21.67
N ALA A 28 -76.27 26.11 -22.08
CA ALA A 28 -76.30 27.39 -21.37
C ALA A 28 -77.12 27.24 -20.09
N ALA A 29 -76.58 27.53 -18.95
CA ALA A 29 -77.30 27.79 -17.71
C ALA A 29 -76.68 28.99 -17.01
N ASN A 30 -77.55 30.00 -16.80
CA ASN A 30 -77.32 31.25 -16.11
C ASN A 30 -76.49 31.13 -14.84
N ARG A 31 -75.38 31.83 -14.79
CA ARG A 31 -74.67 32.14 -13.51
C ARG A 31 -74.30 33.61 -13.50
N HIS A 32 -74.77 34.31 -12.47
CA HIS A 32 -74.40 35.68 -12.12
C HIS A 32 -72.89 35.91 -12.14
N PRO A 33 -72.43 37.11 -12.58
CA PRO A 33 -70.98 37.41 -12.52
C PRO A 33 -70.54 37.63 -11.09
N ALA A 34 -69.69 36.70 -10.60
CA ALA A 34 -68.97 36.87 -9.34
C ALA A 34 -67.92 38.00 -9.50
N LYS A 35 -67.94 38.94 -8.56
CA LYS A 35 -66.96 40.03 -8.52
C LYS A 35 -65.57 39.46 -8.58
N PRO A 36 -64.62 40.03 -9.37
CA PRO A 36 -63.25 39.55 -9.45
C PRO A 36 -62.53 39.77 -8.10
N ASP A 37 -62.04 38.68 -7.50
CA ASP A 37 -61.21 38.70 -6.30
C ASP A 37 -59.82 39.30 -6.64
N ARG A 38 -59.67 40.59 -6.33
CA ARG A 38 -58.45 41.36 -6.58
C ARG A 38 -57.20 40.88 -5.80
N ARG A 39 -57.30 39.85 -4.94
CA ARG A 39 -56.21 39.33 -4.11
C ARG A 39 -55.35 38.27 -4.80
N LYS A 40 -55.83 37.56 -5.81
CA LYS A 40 -55.09 36.47 -6.48
C LYS A 40 -53.90 36.88 -7.36
N PRO A 41 -53.83 38.06 -8.00
CA PRO A 41 -52.66 38.45 -8.80
C PRO A 41 -51.40 38.79 -7.99
N ILE A 42 -51.56 39.24 -6.74
CA ILE A 42 -50.45 39.69 -5.91
C ILE A 42 -49.72 38.48 -5.33
N GLU A 43 -50.43 37.45 -4.97
CA GLU A 43 -49.88 36.23 -4.39
C GLU A 43 -49.10 35.38 -5.43
N LYS A 44 -49.61 35.22 -6.65
CA LYS A 44 -48.89 34.61 -7.77
C LYS A 44 -47.61 35.36 -8.14
N ARG A 45 -47.62 36.69 -8.10
CA ARG A 45 -46.44 37.53 -8.39
C ARG A 45 -45.40 37.47 -7.27
N ARG A 46 -45.81 37.32 -5.99
CA ARG A 46 -44.90 37.07 -4.87
C ARG A 46 -44.27 35.68 -4.91
N GLN A 47 -45.04 34.64 -5.27
CA GLN A 47 -44.53 33.28 -5.43
C GLN A 47 -43.53 33.16 -6.61
N SER A 48 -43.85 33.79 -7.76
CA SER A 48 -42.94 33.85 -8.92
C SER A 48 -41.62 34.59 -8.61
N ASN A 49 -41.70 35.74 -7.88
CA ASN A 49 -40.48 36.45 -7.49
C ASN A 49 -39.65 35.72 -6.43
N ASN A 50 -40.25 34.92 -5.57
CA ASN A 50 -39.55 34.10 -4.58
C ASN A 50 -38.85 32.89 -5.23
N SER A 51 -39.49 32.23 -6.23
CA SER A 51 -38.90 31.13 -6.99
C SER A 51 -37.67 31.60 -7.79
N THR A 52 -37.77 32.72 -8.51
CA THR A 52 -36.66 33.30 -9.27
C THR A 52 -35.49 33.74 -8.37
N ARG A 53 -35.76 34.23 -7.16
CA ARG A 53 -34.74 34.59 -6.19
C ARG A 53 -34.07 33.34 -5.61
N ALA A 54 -34.81 32.28 -5.35
CA ALA A 54 -34.24 30.99 -4.89
C ALA A 54 -33.40 30.37 -5.99
N ASP A 55 -33.84 30.38 -7.24
CA ASP A 55 -33.07 29.82 -8.37
C ASP A 55 -31.78 30.60 -8.63
N ARG A 56 -31.77 31.92 -8.51
CA ARG A 56 -30.56 32.75 -8.58
C ARG A 56 -29.58 32.41 -7.46
N ARG A 57 -30.05 32.22 -6.22
CA ARG A 57 -29.19 31.83 -5.09
C ARG A 57 -28.63 30.43 -5.30
N ARG A 58 -29.41 29.49 -5.82
CA ARG A 58 -28.93 28.12 -6.15
C ARG A 58 -27.87 28.14 -7.26
N ALA A 59 -28.10 28.95 -8.31
CA ALA A 59 -27.13 29.11 -9.40
C ALA A 59 -25.82 29.75 -8.91
N GLU A 60 -25.92 30.77 -8.04
CA GLU A 60 -24.72 31.40 -7.44
C GLU A 60 -23.97 30.43 -6.51
N ALA A 61 -24.69 29.67 -5.69
CA ALA A 61 -24.08 28.63 -4.83
C ALA A 61 -23.35 27.55 -5.66
N ARG A 62 -23.97 27.10 -6.77
CA ARG A 62 -23.31 26.15 -7.71
C ARG A 62 -22.05 26.73 -8.32
N ARG A 63 -22.08 27.98 -8.79
CA ARG A 63 -20.86 28.66 -9.34
C ARG A 63 -19.77 28.81 -8.29
N ARG A 64 -20.11 29.15 -7.04
CA ARG A 64 -19.14 29.24 -5.94
C ARG A 64 -18.54 27.86 -5.60
N ALA A 65 -19.37 26.80 -5.57
CA ALA A 65 -18.92 25.44 -5.33
C ALA A 65 -17.99 24.95 -6.46
N GLU A 66 -18.34 25.23 -7.72
CA GLU A 66 -17.52 24.90 -8.88
C GLU A 66 -16.18 25.67 -8.86
N ALA A 67 -16.18 26.96 -8.60
CA ALA A 67 -14.98 27.77 -8.46
C ALA A 67 -14.09 27.25 -7.31
N ALA A 68 -14.69 26.86 -6.17
CA ALA A 68 -13.95 26.27 -5.05
C ALA A 68 -13.31 24.93 -5.44
N ARG A 69 -14.03 24.07 -6.18
CA ARG A 69 -13.46 22.81 -6.70
C ARG A 69 -12.28 23.05 -7.65
N LEU A 70 -12.41 23.98 -8.59
CA LEU A 70 -11.34 24.32 -9.52
C LEU A 70 -10.12 24.89 -8.79
N ALA A 71 -10.33 25.76 -7.80
CA ALA A 71 -9.25 26.30 -6.98
C ALA A 71 -8.57 25.22 -6.13
N ALA A 72 -9.32 24.26 -5.57
CA ALA A 72 -8.77 23.12 -4.83
C ALA A 72 -7.92 22.23 -5.75
N ALA A 73 -8.43 21.87 -6.92
CA ALA A 73 -7.70 21.06 -7.90
C ALA A 73 -6.43 21.77 -8.42
N ALA A 74 -6.46 23.09 -8.58
CA ALA A 74 -5.28 23.87 -8.97
C ALA A 74 -4.21 23.86 -7.86
N ARG A 75 -4.62 23.97 -6.59
CA ARG A 75 -3.70 23.89 -5.44
C ARG A 75 -3.07 22.49 -5.32
N GLU A 76 -3.85 21.44 -5.52
CA GLU A 76 -3.37 20.06 -5.49
C GLU A 76 -2.30 19.85 -6.58
N ARG A 77 -2.59 20.23 -7.83
CA ARG A 77 -1.61 20.15 -8.94
C ARG A 77 -0.32 20.91 -8.64
N ALA A 78 -0.42 22.13 -8.13
CA ALA A 78 0.75 22.93 -7.76
C ALA A 78 1.58 22.28 -6.63
N ALA A 79 0.92 21.64 -5.67
CA ALA A 79 1.61 20.91 -4.61
C ALA A 79 2.32 19.66 -5.13
N GLU A 80 1.70 18.93 -6.08
CA GLU A 80 2.31 17.78 -6.73
C GLU A 80 3.52 18.17 -7.58
N GLU A 81 3.41 19.25 -8.36
CA GLU A 81 4.52 19.79 -9.16
C GLU A 81 5.69 20.20 -8.26
N ALA A 82 5.43 20.94 -7.19
CA ALA A 82 6.44 21.31 -6.21
C ALA A 82 7.10 20.09 -5.54
N MET A 83 6.34 19.02 -5.27
CA MET A 83 6.89 17.78 -4.74
C MET A 83 7.83 17.10 -5.76
N ARG A 84 7.46 17.04 -7.04
CA ARG A 84 8.31 16.49 -8.10
C ARG A 84 9.61 17.28 -8.24
N GLU A 85 9.54 18.61 -8.29
CA GLU A 85 10.72 19.49 -8.33
C GLU A 85 11.63 19.24 -7.12
N GLN A 86 11.07 19.15 -5.93
CA GLN A 86 11.82 18.86 -4.71
C GLN A 86 12.52 17.48 -4.81
N VAL A 87 11.84 16.46 -5.32
CA VAL A 87 12.42 15.12 -5.52
C VAL A 87 13.54 15.16 -6.54
N GLN A 88 13.40 15.86 -7.66
CA GLN A 88 14.48 16.03 -8.63
C GLN A 88 15.70 16.73 -8.03
N ALA A 89 15.48 17.74 -7.19
CA ALA A 89 16.57 18.41 -6.46
C ALA A 89 17.25 17.49 -5.42
N MET A 90 16.54 16.50 -4.84
CA MET A 90 17.12 15.46 -3.99
C MET A 90 17.95 14.48 -4.80
N ILE A 91 17.43 13.99 -5.93
CA ILE A 91 18.12 13.05 -6.83
C ILE A 91 19.44 13.64 -7.32
N ALA A 92 19.46 14.93 -7.63
CA ALA A 92 20.69 15.64 -8.04
C ALA A 92 21.78 15.69 -6.96
N LYS A 93 21.43 15.43 -5.69
CA LYS A 93 22.34 15.41 -4.53
C LYS A 93 22.72 14.00 -4.08
N ASP A 94 22.26 12.97 -4.76
CA ASP A 94 22.59 11.58 -4.43
C ASP A 94 24.11 11.36 -4.53
N ASP A 95 24.68 10.63 -3.55
CA ASP A 95 26.05 10.13 -3.60
C ASP A 95 26.12 8.86 -4.45
N ILE A 96 26.49 9.02 -5.71
CA ILE A 96 26.54 7.92 -6.69
C ILE A 96 27.82 7.08 -6.60
N SER A 97 28.73 7.36 -5.64
CA SER A 97 29.96 6.60 -5.48
C SER A 97 29.67 5.13 -5.09
N GLY A 98 30.16 4.21 -5.89
CA GLY A 98 29.93 2.76 -5.74
C GLY A 98 28.62 2.27 -6.34
N GLU A 99 27.85 3.14 -7.03
CA GLU A 99 26.73 2.72 -7.86
C GLU A 99 27.20 2.21 -9.23
N ASP A 100 26.37 1.40 -9.87
CA ASP A 100 26.52 1.03 -11.27
C ASP A 100 25.95 2.13 -12.17
N PRO A 101 26.78 2.79 -13.02
CA PRO A 101 26.32 3.95 -13.78
C PRO A 101 25.20 3.64 -14.79
N GLU A 102 25.22 2.44 -15.37
CA GLU A 102 24.19 2.03 -16.33
C GLU A 102 22.87 1.73 -15.62
N ILE A 103 22.91 0.97 -14.52
CA ILE A 103 21.72 0.69 -13.72
C ILE A 103 21.15 1.98 -13.13
N ARG A 104 22.02 2.91 -12.71
CA ARG A 104 21.60 4.25 -12.27
C ARG A 104 20.84 4.98 -13.37
N ARG A 105 21.39 5.04 -14.58
CA ARG A 105 20.75 5.69 -15.71
C ARG A 105 19.39 5.06 -16.03
N ILE A 106 19.31 3.73 -16.03
CA ILE A 106 18.06 2.99 -16.25
C ILE A 106 17.03 3.31 -15.18
N ALA A 107 17.43 3.29 -13.89
CA ALA A 107 16.53 3.55 -12.78
C ALA A 107 16.00 5.00 -12.77
N VAL A 108 16.87 5.98 -13.06
CA VAL A 108 16.47 7.41 -13.20
C VAL A 108 15.49 7.57 -14.35
N ASN A 109 15.80 6.99 -15.53
CA ASN A 109 14.91 7.06 -16.70
C ASN A 109 13.57 6.37 -16.45
N ALA A 110 13.58 5.24 -15.73
CA ALA A 110 12.35 4.51 -15.39
C ALA A 110 11.46 5.29 -14.43
N LEU A 111 12.04 6.00 -13.46
CA LEU A 111 11.31 6.87 -12.55
C LEU A 111 10.81 8.14 -13.27
N GLY A 112 11.63 8.72 -14.14
CA GLY A 112 11.32 9.97 -14.85
C GLY A 112 11.26 11.17 -13.89
N ASP A 113 10.33 12.07 -14.16
CA ASP A 113 10.07 13.29 -13.36
C ASP A 113 9.11 13.08 -12.19
N HIS A 114 8.75 11.83 -11.91
CA HIS A 114 7.78 11.50 -10.86
C HIS A 114 8.36 11.61 -9.44
N ALA A 115 7.48 11.89 -8.48
CA ALA A 115 7.85 11.98 -7.07
C ALA A 115 8.02 10.58 -6.46
N GLY A 116 9.26 10.07 -6.47
CA GLY A 116 9.53 8.72 -5.98
C GLY A 116 10.98 8.45 -5.60
N THR A 117 11.22 7.19 -5.22
CA THR A 117 12.53 6.61 -4.96
C THR A 117 12.61 5.19 -5.52
N VAL A 118 13.78 4.78 -5.94
CA VAL A 118 14.05 3.44 -6.47
C VAL A 118 15.30 2.86 -5.80
N VAL A 119 15.22 1.61 -5.35
CA VAL A 119 16.35 0.82 -4.89
C VAL A 119 16.52 -0.38 -5.81
N VAL A 120 17.71 -0.59 -6.33
CA VAL A 120 18.09 -1.77 -7.14
C VAL A 120 19.29 -2.43 -6.48
N MET A 121 19.16 -3.70 -6.07
CA MET A 121 20.24 -4.42 -5.37
C MET A 121 20.32 -5.89 -5.78
N ASN A 122 21.47 -6.52 -5.55
CA ASN A 122 21.63 -7.96 -5.66
C ASN A 122 21.09 -8.63 -4.40
N PRO A 123 20.07 -9.52 -4.50
CA PRO A 123 19.46 -10.14 -3.34
C PRO A 123 20.37 -11.17 -2.64
N LYS A 124 21.35 -11.73 -3.35
CA LYS A 124 22.25 -12.75 -2.79
C LYS A 124 23.43 -12.14 -2.05
N THR A 125 24.01 -11.07 -2.62
CA THR A 125 25.25 -10.46 -2.07
C THR A 125 24.99 -9.25 -1.19
N GLY A 126 23.84 -8.57 -1.38
CA GLY A 126 23.54 -7.29 -0.75
C GLY A 126 24.18 -6.09 -1.47
N ARG A 127 24.89 -6.28 -2.61
CA ARG A 127 25.40 -5.17 -3.40
C ARG A 127 24.25 -4.30 -3.89
N VAL A 128 24.30 -3.03 -3.53
CA VAL A 128 23.39 -2.01 -4.04
C VAL A 128 23.95 -1.51 -5.36
N TYR A 129 23.21 -1.71 -6.43
CA TYR A 129 23.58 -1.23 -7.76
C TYR A 129 23.22 0.24 -7.95
N SER A 130 22.06 0.67 -7.43
CA SER A 130 21.65 2.07 -7.48
C SER A 130 20.55 2.37 -6.46
N ILE A 131 20.55 3.60 -5.96
CA ILE A 131 19.45 4.20 -5.18
C ILE A 131 19.14 5.57 -5.75
N VAL A 132 18.00 5.72 -6.41
CA VAL A 132 17.48 7.00 -6.90
C VAL A 132 16.69 7.67 -5.78
N ASN A 133 16.99 8.92 -5.47
CA ASN A 133 16.50 9.67 -4.33
C ASN A 133 16.86 8.99 -2.99
N GLN A 134 18.17 9.01 -2.67
CA GLN A 134 18.71 8.42 -1.44
C GLN A 134 18.09 9.00 -0.17
N GLN A 135 17.66 10.27 -0.19
CA GLN A 135 16.98 10.90 0.94
C GLN A 135 15.71 10.12 1.31
N TRP A 136 14.88 9.78 0.33
CA TRP A 136 13.67 8.98 0.58
C TRP A 136 13.98 7.52 0.82
N ALA A 137 14.92 6.96 0.08
CA ALA A 137 15.23 5.54 0.19
C ALA A 137 15.79 5.13 1.54
N LEU A 138 16.59 6.01 2.17
CA LEU A 138 17.36 5.70 3.37
C LEU A 138 16.78 6.32 4.63
N SER A 139 16.25 7.55 4.54
CA SER A 139 15.90 8.37 5.70
C SER A 139 14.40 8.50 5.94
N GLU A 140 13.59 8.50 4.87
CA GLU A 140 12.14 8.67 4.97
C GLU A 140 11.45 7.35 5.33
N GLY A 141 10.50 7.43 6.26
CA GLY A 141 9.66 6.30 6.65
C GLY A 141 8.29 6.37 5.98
N PHE A 142 7.92 5.33 5.24
CA PHE A 142 6.63 5.21 4.54
C PHE A 142 5.74 4.15 5.20
N LYS A 143 4.43 4.35 5.19
CA LYS A 143 3.49 3.28 5.52
C LYS A 143 3.68 2.16 4.48
N PRO A 144 3.91 0.90 4.88
CA PRO A 144 4.17 -0.18 3.93
C PRO A 144 2.93 -0.59 3.12
N CYS A 145 1.74 -0.15 3.52
CA CYS A 145 0.48 -0.53 2.90
C CYS A 145 0.42 -2.07 2.71
N SER A 146 -0.12 -2.54 1.61
CA SER A 146 -0.24 -3.99 1.35
C SER A 146 1.08 -4.75 1.17
N THR A 147 2.25 -4.10 1.15
CA THR A 147 3.53 -4.84 1.15
C THR A 147 3.79 -5.56 2.48
N ILE A 148 3.15 -5.12 3.58
CA ILE A 148 3.20 -5.82 4.89
C ILE A 148 2.65 -7.26 4.81
N LYS A 149 1.79 -7.55 3.83
CA LYS A 149 1.23 -8.88 3.59
C LYS A 149 2.28 -9.94 3.30
N LEU A 150 3.48 -9.54 2.86
CA LEU A 150 4.62 -10.46 2.74
C LEU A 150 5.03 -11.00 4.12
N VAL A 151 5.08 -10.12 5.13
CA VAL A 151 5.37 -10.52 6.52
C VAL A 151 4.21 -11.33 7.10
N THR A 152 2.98 -10.89 6.87
CA THR A 152 1.78 -11.56 7.39
C THR A 152 1.61 -12.96 6.80
N GLY A 153 1.87 -13.12 5.50
CA GLY A 153 1.81 -14.41 4.82
C GLY A 153 2.86 -15.38 5.37
N LEU A 154 4.12 -14.94 5.49
CA LEU A 154 5.18 -15.76 6.07
C LEU A 154 4.89 -16.12 7.54
N ALA A 155 4.42 -15.17 8.34
CA ALA A 155 4.02 -15.44 9.72
C ALA A 155 2.87 -16.46 9.78
N GLY A 156 1.84 -16.28 8.95
CA GLY A 156 0.69 -17.19 8.90
C GLY A 156 1.05 -18.61 8.50
N LEU A 157 1.95 -18.78 7.54
CA LEU A 157 2.46 -20.09 7.11
C LEU A 157 3.30 -20.74 8.22
N ASN A 158 4.29 -20.04 8.74
CA ASN A 158 5.20 -20.56 9.74
C ASN A 158 4.51 -20.89 11.08
N GLU A 159 3.46 -20.16 11.42
CA GLU A 159 2.61 -20.40 12.60
C GLU A 159 1.47 -21.39 12.31
N ARG A 160 1.40 -21.96 11.10
CA ARG A 160 0.37 -22.90 10.65
C ARG A 160 -1.06 -22.36 10.75
N VAL A 161 -1.21 -21.04 10.67
CA VAL A 161 -2.50 -20.34 10.54
C VAL A 161 -3.02 -20.45 9.12
N ILE A 162 -2.11 -20.42 8.14
CA ILE A 162 -2.41 -20.67 6.72
C ILE A 162 -2.12 -22.14 6.44
N ASP A 163 -3.13 -22.84 5.94
CA ASP A 163 -2.97 -24.13 5.27
C ASP A 163 -2.85 -23.85 3.76
N PRO A 164 -1.66 -24.04 3.15
CA PRO A 164 -1.45 -23.71 1.75
C PRO A 164 -2.21 -24.59 0.78
N SER A 165 -2.68 -25.77 1.22
CA SER A 165 -3.49 -26.70 0.43
C SER A 165 -4.99 -26.36 0.44
N ASN A 166 -5.40 -25.42 1.29
CA ASN A 166 -6.80 -25.08 1.53
C ASN A 166 -7.13 -23.63 1.21
N THR A 167 -8.43 -23.36 1.07
CA THR A 167 -8.98 -22.03 0.95
C THR A 167 -9.49 -21.52 2.29
N THR A 168 -9.36 -20.22 2.53
CA THR A 168 -9.89 -19.50 3.69
C THR A 168 -11.17 -18.76 3.29
N ALA A 169 -12.23 -18.85 4.11
CA ALA A 169 -13.44 -18.05 3.90
C ALA A 169 -13.14 -16.59 4.24
N ILE A 170 -13.32 -15.68 3.28
CA ILE A 170 -13.18 -14.23 3.47
C ILE A 170 -14.54 -13.53 3.62
N SER A 171 -15.61 -14.20 3.21
CA SER A 171 -17.01 -13.84 3.44
C SER A 171 -17.86 -15.12 3.40
N ASP A 172 -19.16 -15.00 3.68
CA ASP A 172 -20.11 -16.13 3.66
C ASP A 172 -20.15 -16.89 2.32
N SER A 173 -19.88 -16.18 1.22
CA SER A 173 -19.95 -16.73 -0.14
C SER A 173 -18.60 -16.83 -0.86
N ASN A 174 -17.51 -16.35 -0.25
CA ASN A 174 -16.22 -16.27 -0.94
C ASN A 174 -15.09 -16.92 -0.13
N ARG A 175 -14.38 -17.83 -0.77
CA ARG A 175 -13.19 -18.49 -0.23
C ARG A 175 -12.03 -18.31 -1.20
N VAL A 176 -10.86 -18.01 -0.67
CA VAL A 176 -9.64 -17.82 -1.47
C VAL A 176 -8.46 -18.58 -0.85
N ASP A 177 -7.53 -19.02 -1.68
CA ASP A 177 -6.24 -19.54 -1.26
C ASP A 177 -5.20 -18.42 -1.09
N LEU A 178 -4.03 -18.75 -0.54
CA LEU A 178 -2.94 -17.82 -0.35
C LEU A 178 -2.47 -17.20 -1.67
N THR A 179 -2.39 -17.99 -2.74
CA THR A 179 -1.92 -17.56 -4.06
C THR A 179 -2.83 -16.45 -4.60
N HIS A 180 -4.14 -16.69 -4.60
CA HIS A 180 -5.12 -15.71 -5.04
C HIS A 180 -5.15 -14.47 -4.13
N ALA A 181 -5.14 -14.68 -2.81
CA ALA A 181 -5.15 -13.59 -1.83
C ALA A 181 -3.94 -12.67 -2.01
N LEU A 182 -2.76 -13.23 -2.28
CA LEU A 182 -1.54 -12.45 -2.47
C LEU A 182 -1.51 -11.76 -3.84
N ALA A 183 -1.95 -12.45 -4.92
CA ALA A 183 -2.00 -11.93 -6.27
C ALA A 183 -2.89 -10.68 -6.39
N TYR A 184 -4.09 -10.76 -5.83
CA TYR A 184 -5.08 -9.66 -5.85
C TYR A 184 -5.08 -8.82 -4.58
N SER A 185 -4.12 -9.04 -3.68
CA SER A 185 -3.94 -8.24 -2.46
C SER A 185 -5.16 -8.20 -1.53
N LYS A 186 -5.91 -9.32 -1.34
CA LYS A 186 -7.15 -9.39 -0.57
C LYS A 186 -6.95 -9.03 0.89
N ASN A 187 -7.55 -7.91 1.32
CA ASN A 187 -7.38 -7.37 2.67
C ASN A 187 -7.96 -8.30 3.73
N GLU A 188 -9.17 -8.80 3.52
CA GLU A 188 -9.93 -9.64 4.47
C GLU A 188 -9.16 -10.91 4.81
N TYR A 189 -8.51 -11.53 3.81
CA TYR A 189 -7.67 -12.71 4.03
C TYR A 189 -6.53 -12.41 5.01
N PHE A 190 -5.76 -11.37 4.75
CA PHE A 190 -4.60 -11.03 5.58
C PHE A 190 -4.99 -10.41 6.93
N GLN A 191 -6.16 -9.78 7.03
CA GLN A 191 -6.73 -9.34 8.31
C GLN A 191 -7.04 -10.55 9.21
N GLN A 192 -7.68 -11.58 8.67
CA GLN A 192 -7.97 -12.79 9.42
C GLN A 192 -6.69 -13.52 9.85
N VAL A 193 -5.75 -13.70 8.94
CA VAL A 193 -4.45 -14.31 9.24
C VAL A 193 -3.72 -13.53 10.33
N GLY A 194 -3.61 -12.21 10.20
CA GLY A 194 -2.92 -11.38 11.18
C GLY A 194 -3.59 -11.38 12.55
N GLY A 195 -4.93 -11.40 12.59
CA GLY A 195 -5.70 -11.55 13.83
C GLY A 195 -5.42 -12.86 14.55
N GLN A 196 -5.30 -13.98 13.82
CA GLN A 196 -4.98 -15.28 14.38
C GLN A 196 -3.51 -15.42 14.79
N VAL A 197 -2.57 -14.87 14.02
CA VAL A 197 -1.14 -14.78 14.38
C VAL A 197 -0.94 -13.94 15.63
N GLY A 198 -1.68 -12.83 15.75
CA GLY A 198 -1.67 -11.92 16.89
C GLY A 198 -0.52 -10.91 16.86
N PHE A 199 -0.70 -9.81 17.61
CA PHE A 199 0.20 -8.65 17.59
C PHE A 199 1.67 -9.00 17.84
N SER A 200 1.96 -9.69 18.94
CA SER A 200 3.35 -9.95 19.36
C SER A 200 4.14 -10.75 18.32
N LYS A 201 3.53 -11.78 17.74
CA LYS A 201 4.15 -12.58 16.69
C LYS A 201 4.32 -11.77 15.41
N MET A 202 3.30 -11.00 14.98
CA MET A 202 3.41 -10.12 13.82
C MET A 202 4.59 -9.15 13.92
N ILE A 203 4.79 -8.52 15.08
CA ILE A 203 5.94 -7.63 15.30
C ILE A 203 7.26 -8.41 15.32
N SER A 204 7.28 -9.61 15.89
CA SER A 204 8.48 -10.46 15.90
C SER A 204 8.89 -10.85 14.47
N TYR A 205 7.95 -11.26 13.62
CA TYR A 205 8.22 -11.56 12.21
C TYR A 205 8.66 -10.32 11.43
N ALA A 206 8.03 -9.16 11.65
CA ALA A 206 8.45 -7.91 11.01
C ALA A 206 9.92 -7.58 11.35
N ARG A 207 10.32 -7.67 12.61
CA ARG A 207 11.70 -7.46 13.05
C ARG A 207 12.65 -8.54 12.54
N LEU A 208 12.21 -9.81 12.52
CA LEU A 208 12.97 -10.92 11.98
C LEU A 208 13.35 -10.69 10.53
N MET A 209 12.41 -10.11 9.74
CA MET A 209 12.59 -9.71 8.34
C MET A 209 13.28 -8.36 8.15
N GLY A 210 13.78 -7.72 9.22
CA GLY A 210 14.60 -6.51 9.16
C GLY A 210 13.85 -5.19 9.24
N LEU A 211 12.53 -5.20 9.50
CA LEU A 211 11.77 -3.96 9.69
C LEU A 211 11.97 -3.39 11.10
N GLY A 212 12.00 -2.06 11.21
CA GLY A 212 12.19 -1.37 12.47
C GLY A 212 13.65 -1.36 12.99
N GLU A 213 14.62 -1.65 12.12
CA GLU A 213 16.06 -1.59 12.41
C GLU A 213 16.85 -1.08 11.20
N LYS A 214 17.99 -0.49 11.42
CA LYS A 214 18.90 -0.10 10.33
C LYS A 214 19.39 -1.33 9.59
N THR A 215 19.49 -1.25 8.27
CA THR A 215 20.03 -2.33 7.44
C THR A 215 21.54 -2.46 7.59
N GLY A 216 22.21 -1.39 8.02
CA GLY A 216 23.65 -1.33 8.19
C GLY A 216 24.41 -1.06 6.90
N ILE A 217 23.74 -0.44 5.92
CA ILE A 217 24.36 0.03 4.67
C ILE A 217 25.51 1.01 4.99
N ASN A 218 26.58 0.98 4.17
CA ASN A 218 27.69 1.91 4.24
C ASN A 218 27.35 3.30 3.65
N ALA A 219 26.17 3.84 4.02
CA ALA A 219 25.68 5.16 3.65
C ALA A 219 25.32 5.98 4.91
N ARG A 220 25.23 7.31 4.73
CA ARG A 220 24.84 8.22 5.82
C ARG A 220 23.31 8.31 5.96
N ASN A 221 22.83 8.76 7.14
CA ASN A 221 21.46 9.13 7.40
C ASN A 221 20.44 7.99 7.24
N GLU A 222 20.84 6.75 7.48
CA GLU A 222 19.92 5.63 7.46
C GLU A 222 18.95 5.68 8.64
N SER A 223 17.65 5.59 8.37
CA SER A 223 16.57 5.47 9.35
C SER A 223 16.31 3.99 9.69
N ALA A 224 16.03 3.72 10.95
CA ALA A 224 15.55 2.40 11.38
C ALA A 224 14.09 2.14 10.99
N GLY A 225 13.38 3.15 10.51
CA GLY A 225 11.94 3.06 10.38
C GLY A 225 11.25 2.90 11.75
N ARG A 226 10.05 2.31 11.75
CA ARG A 226 9.28 2.07 12.97
C ARG A 226 8.41 0.83 12.82
N VAL A 227 8.28 0.05 13.89
CA VAL A 227 7.24 -0.97 14.04
C VAL A 227 6.26 -0.53 15.13
N PRO A 228 4.99 -0.91 15.06
CA PRO A 228 3.99 -0.60 16.09
C PRO A 228 4.43 -1.09 17.48
N ILE A 229 4.06 -0.33 18.53
CA ILE A 229 4.42 -0.66 19.92
C ILE A 229 3.34 -1.54 20.55
N SER A 230 2.07 -1.23 20.28
CA SER A 230 0.94 -1.99 20.82
C SER A 230 -0.29 -1.82 19.94
N LYS A 231 -1.04 -2.90 19.76
CA LYS A 231 -2.37 -2.92 19.14
C LYS A 231 -3.18 -4.07 19.71
N THR A 232 -4.51 -3.94 19.72
CA THR A 232 -5.43 -4.96 20.23
C THR A 232 -6.65 -5.08 19.31
N GLY A 233 -7.31 -6.23 19.36
CA GLY A 233 -8.54 -6.48 18.63
C GLY A 233 -8.42 -6.25 17.13
N PHE A 234 -9.42 -5.64 16.52
CA PHE A 234 -9.47 -5.40 15.07
C PHE A 234 -8.29 -4.57 14.55
N ALA A 235 -7.68 -3.69 15.37
CA ALA A 235 -6.50 -2.94 14.93
C ALA A 235 -5.29 -3.83 14.62
N VAL A 236 -5.20 -5.05 15.17
CA VAL A 236 -4.17 -6.04 14.79
C VAL A 236 -4.46 -6.60 13.40
N ASN A 237 -5.73 -6.90 13.13
CA ASN A 237 -6.18 -7.40 11.82
C ASN A 237 -5.85 -6.38 10.74
N HIS A 238 -6.28 -5.13 10.93
CA HIS A 238 -6.10 -4.05 9.97
C HIS A 238 -4.60 -3.74 9.75
N MET A 239 -3.81 -3.62 10.80
CA MET A 239 -2.36 -3.46 10.74
C MET A 239 -1.69 -4.55 9.88
N SER A 240 -2.16 -5.79 9.98
CA SER A 240 -1.57 -6.94 9.28
C SER A 240 -1.84 -6.94 7.76
N SER A 241 -2.79 -6.17 7.29
CA SER A 241 -3.11 -6.02 5.86
C SER A 241 -2.72 -4.66 5.28
N HIS A 242 -2.77 -3.58 6.10
CA HIS A 242 -2.57 -2.19 5.67
C HIS A 242 -1.27 -1.56 6.21
N GLY A 243 -0.60 -2.19 7.16
CA GLY A 243 0.67 -1.71 7.70
C GLY A 243 0.55 -0.48 8.61
N ASP A 244 -0.57 -0.34 9.33
CA ASP A 244 -0.79 0.80 10.22
C ASP A 244 0.29 0.92 11.29
N ASP A 245 0.74 2.16 11.52
CA ASP A 245 1.81 2.54 12.46
C ASP A 245 3.19 1.97 12.15
N PHE A 246 3.33 1.17 11.09
CA PHE A 246 4.63 0.89 10.53
C PHE A 246 5.17 2.11 9.77
N LYS A 247 6.48 2.30 9.82
CA LYS A 247 7.22 3.17 8.90
C LYS A 247 8.43 2.38 8.40
N VAL A 248 8.49 2.17 7.10
CA VAL A 248 9.56 1.40 6.43
C VAL A 248 10.28 2.25 5.41
N THR A 249 11.58 2.05 5.24
CA THR A 249 12.33 2.69 4.16
C THR A 249 12.27 1.84 2.89
N ALA A 250 12.52 2.44 1.73
CA ALA A 250 12.59 1.68 0.47
C ALA A 250 13.72 0.63 0.52
N LEU A 251 14.84 0.95 1.18
CA LEU A 251 15.92 0.00 1.37
C LEU A 251 15.52 -1.19 2.25
N GLN A 252 14.73 -0.97 3.30
CA GLN A 252 14.19 -2.07 4.11
C GLN A 252 13.27 -2.98 3.28
N LEU A 253 12.43 -2.44 2.40
CA LEU A 253 11.59 -3.24 1.50
C LEU A 253 12.41 -4.03 0.48
N ALA A 254 13.45 -3.43 -0.10
CA ALA A 254 14.37 -4.14 -0.98
C ALA A 254 15.11 -5.28 -0.24
N THR A 255 15.53 -5.04 1.01
CA THR A 255 16.18 -6.04 1.85
C THR A 255 15.22 -7.16 2.25
N LEU A 256 13.96 -6.83 2.58
CA LEU A 256 12.92 -7.81 2.90
C LEU A 256 12.68 -8.76 1.73
N VAL A 257 12.46 -8.23 0.53
CA VAL A 257 12.20 -9.06 -0.65
C VAL A 257 13.47 -9.83 -1.07
N SER A 258 14.67 -9.29 -0.84
CA SER A 258 15.94 -10.00 -1.02
C SER A 258 16.04 -11.20 -0.09
N THR A 259 15.59 -11.07 1.16
CA THR A 259 15.57 -12.17 2.13
C THR A 259 14.63 -13.29 1.68
N MET A 260 13.52 -12.95 1.04
CA MET A 260 12.64 -13.95 0.43
C MET A 260 13.30 -14.62 -0.77
N ALA A 261 13.95 -13.85 -1.63
CA ALA A 261 14.61 -14.31 -2.85
C ALA A 261 15.79 -15.26 -2.60
N ASN A 262 16.49 -15.10 -1.48
CA ASN A 262 17.72 -15.84 -1.16
C ASN A 262 17.53 -16.95 -0.11
N GLY A 263 16.28 -17.32 0.19
CA GLY A 263 15.96 -18.42 1.12
C GLY A 263 16.19 -18.06 2.60
N GLY A 264 15.91 -16.83 2.99
CA GLY A 264 15.89 -16.42 4.39
C GLY A 264 17.20 -15.85 4.94
N LYS A 265 18.13 -15.41 4.09
CA LYS A 265 19.36 -14.75 4.53
C LYS A 265 19.14 -13.24 4.54
N LEU A 266 19.03 -12.63 5.72
CA LEU A 266 18.98 -11.18 5.85
C LEU A 266 20.38 -10.59 5.67
N VAL A 267 20.66 -10.07 4.49
CA VAL A 267 21.97 -9.53 4.11
C VAL A 267 22.11 -8.05 4.48
N THR A 268 23.36 -7.60 4.71
CA THR A 268 23.70 -6.18 4.86
C THR A 268 23.86 -5.57 3.46
N PRO A 269 23.04 -4.57 3.07
CA PRO A 269 23.26 -3.84 1.83
C PRO A 269 24.58 -3.07 1.85
N PHE A 270 25.20 -2.87 0.69
CA PHE A 270 26.41 -2.06 0.58
C PHE A 270 26.58 -1.48 -0.82
N PHE A 271 27.13 -0.28 -0.90
CA PHE A 271 27.72 0.27 -2.13
C PHE A 271 29.14 -0.23 -2.28
N ALA A 272 29.51 -0.66 -3.48
CA ALA A 272 30.86 -1.12 -3.80
C ALA A 272 31.77 0.09 -4.06
N ARG A 273 32.37 0.65 -3.00
CA ARG A 273 33.20 1.86 -3.07
C ARG A 273 34.70 1.57 -3.18
N THR A 274 35.10 0.32 -2.99
CA THR A 274 36.50 -0.12 -3.06
C THR A 274 36.62 -1.33 -3.99
N ALA A 275 37.80 -1.58 -4.52
CA ALA A 275 38.06 -2.77 -5.33
C ALA A 275 37.75 -4.07 -4.55
N GLN A 276 37.90 -4.07 -3.24
CA GLN A 276 37.55 -5.22 -2.37
C GLN A 276 36.04 -5.40 -2.30
N ASP A 277 35.26 -4.30 -2.30
CA ASP A 277 33.79 -4.40 -2.33
C ASP A 277 33.31 -4.92 -3.68
N GLU A 278 33.96 -4.49 -4.79
CA GLU A 278 33.63 -4.95 -6.14
C GLU A 278 33.81 -6.46 -6.30
N THR A 279 34.86 -7.01 -5.71
CA THR A 279 35.22 -8.43 -5.80
C THR A 279 34.69 -9.26 -4.64
N ARG A 280 33.89 -8.70 -3.74
CA ARG A 280 33.37 -9.41 -2.57
C ARG A 280 32.57 -10.66 -2.97
N PRO A 281 33.11 -11.87 -2.67
CA PRO A 281 32.50 -13.12 -3.13
C PRO A 281 31.28 -13.53 -2.30
N THR A 282 31.18 -13.04 -1.05
CA THR A 282 30.15 -13.48 -0.10
C THR A 282 29.41 -12.32 0.54
N ALA A 283 28.13 -12.53 0.75
CA ALA A 283 27.28 -11.58 1.47
C ALA A 283 27.70 -11.47 2.94
N LYS A 284 27.61 -10.25 3.50
CA LYS A 284 27.58 -10.07 4.95
C LYS A 284 26.16 -10.37 5.43
N VAL A 285 25.95 -11.58 5.95
CA VAL A 285 24.65 -12.00 6.49
C VAL A 285 24.51 -11.46 7.91
N ARG A 286 23.46 -10.68 8.17
CA ARG A 286 23.12 -10.16 9.51
C ARG A 286 22.52 -11.24 10.37
N ARG A 287 21.64 -12.05 9.80
CA ARG A 287 21.02 -13.24 10.40
C ARG A 287 20.44 -14.16 9.34
N ILE A 288 20.29 -15.41 9.69
CA ILE A 288 19.41 -16.35 8.99
C ILE A 288 18.06 -16.28 9.67
N VAL A 289 17.04 -16.02 8.88
CA VAL A 289 15.66 -15.88 9.36
C VAL A 289 15.12 -17.27 9.71
N ASN A 290 14.72 -17.45 10.97
CA ASN A 290 14.16 -18.73 11.44
C ASN A 290 12.69 -18.85 10.99
N ILE A 291 12.51 -19.12 9.71
CA ILE A 291 11.23 -19.41 9.04
C ILE A 291 11.49 -20.62 8.16
N ASP A 292 10.55 -21.58 8.13
CA ASP A 292 10.67 -22.76 7.32
C ASP A 292 10.85 -22.42 5.84
N SER A 293 11.78 -23.10 5.15
CA SER A 293 12.04 -22.87 3.72
C SER A 293 10.80 -23.02 2.88
N ASP A 294 9.92 -23.96 3.24
CA ASP A 294 8.66 -24.21 2.55
C ASP A 294 7.72 -23.02 2.64
N SER A 295 7.72 -22.26 3.75
CA SER A 295 6.94 -21.02 3.88
C SER A 295 7.35 -19.99 2.84
N PHE A 296 8.65 -19.82 2.56
CA PHE A 296 9.11 -18.94 1.49
C PHE A 296 8.64 -19.43 0.12
N GLN A 297 8.75 -20.75 -0.15
CA GLN A 297 8.34 -21.32 -1.42
C GLN A 297 6.84 -21.16 -1.68
N GLN A 298 6.01 -21.28 -0.64
CA GLN A 298 4.56 -21.15 -0.76
C GLN A 298 4.08 -19.71 -0.97
N MET A 299 4.91 -18.71 -0.69
CA MET A 299 4.61 -17.31 -1.04
C MET A 299 4.82 -17.00 -2.53
N ILE A 300 5.72 -17.74 -3.19
CA ILE A 300 6.18 -17.46 -4.55
C ILE A 300 5.03 -17.48 -5.58
N PRO A 301 4.13 -18.47 -5.63
CA PRO A 301 3.05 -18.49 -6.61
C PRO A 301 2.17 -17.23 -6.56
N GLY A 302 1.85 -16.75 -5.36
CA GLY A 302 1.06 -15.53 -5.18
C GLY A 302 1.82 -14.26 -5.59
N MET A 303 3.13 -14.20 -5.36
CA MET A 303 3.98 -13.09 -5.80
C MET A 303 4.14 -13.05 -7.32
N ILE A 304 4.27 -14.22 -7.98
CA ILE A 304 4.23 -14.34 -9.44
C ILE A 304 2.85 -13.96 -9.96
N GLY A 305 1.80 -14.47 -9.34
CA GLY A 305 0.41 -14.15 -9.68
C GLY A 305 0.12 -12.65 -9.62
N SER A 306 0.66 -11.95 -8.62
CA SER A 306 0.56 -10.49 -8.53
C SER A 306 1.05 -9.80 -9.81
N VAL A 307 2.17 -10.23 -10.37
CA VAL A 307 2.77 -9.63 -11.57
C VAL A 307 2.15 -10.16 -12.86
N SER A 308 1.77 -11.44 -12.92
CA SER A 308 1.30 -12.04 -14.16
C SER A 308 -0.14 -11.66 -14.51
N TYR A 309 -1.02 -11.57 -13.51
CA TYR A 309 -2.46 -11.30 -13.71
C TYR A 309 -3.11 -10.47 -12.61
N GLY A 310 -2.39 -10.14 -11.54
CA GLY A 310 -2.91 -9.46 -10.36
C GLY A 310 -2.57 -7.98 -10.29
N SER A 311 -2.50 -7.44 -9.07
CA SER A 311 -2.29 -6.02 -8.79
C SER A 311 -0.98 -5.43 -9.31
N GLY A 312 0.04 -6.25 -9.54
CA GLY A 312 1.36 -5.86 -10.05
C GLY A 312 1.53 -6.02 -11.57
N LYS A 313 0.48 -6.26 -12.35
CA LYS A 313 0.53 -6.56 -13.80
C LYS A 313 1.34 -5.56 -14.63
N ARG A 314 1.51 -4.32 -14.15
CA ARG A 314 2.34 -3.30 -14.82
C ARG A 314 3.84 -3.58 -14.76
N ALA A 315 4.27 -4.50 -13.87
CA ALA A 315 5.66 -5.00 -13.83
C ALA A 315 5.89 -6.23 -14.71
N PHE A 316 4.85 -6.75 -15.38
CA PHE A 316 4.95 -7.94 -16.22
C PHE A 316 6.00 -7.79 -17.32
N ASP A 317 6.82 -8.82 -17.44
CA ASP A 317 7.81 -8.96 -18.51
C ASP A 317 7.68 -10.37 -19.12
N PRO A 318 7.46 -10.49 -20.44
CA PRO A 318 7.35 -11.78 -21.09
C PRO A 318 8.68 -12.56 -21.12
N GLN A 319 9.81 -11.89 -20.89
CA GLN A 319 11.14 -12.51 -20.92
C GLN A 319 11.67 -12.87 -19.52
N ALA A 320 11.01 -12.39 -18.45
CA ALA A 320 11.48 -12.63 -17.09
C ALA A 320 10.32 -12.94 -16.14
N THR A 321 10.47 -14.00 -15.34
CA THR A 321 9.53 -14.25 -14.25
C THR A 321 9.87 -13.36 -13.06
N VAL A 322 9.02 -12.37 -12.83
CA VAL A 322 9.13 -11.43 -11.71
C VAL A 322 8.19 -11.88 -10.59
N ALA A 323 8.71 -12.01 -9.38
CA ALA A 323 7.93 -12.20 -8.17
C ALA A 323 7.85 -10.88 -7.38
N GLY A 324 6.64 -10.36 -7.11
CA GLY A 324 6.50 -9.05 -6.50
C GLY A 324 5.21 -8.84 -5.73
N LYS A 325 5.15 -7.72 -5.01
CA LYS A 325 3.98 -7.28 -4.25
C LYS A 325 3.81 -5.77 -4.32
N THR A 326 2.59 -5.36 -4.63
CA THR A 326 2.17 -3.96 -4.61
C THR A 326 1.73 -3.52 -3.22
N GLY A 327 1.76 -2.23 -2.99
CA GLY A 327 1.10 -1.56 -1.88
C GLY A 327 0.61 -0.20 -2.35
N THR A 328 -0.61 0.15 -2.00
CA THR A 328 -1.19 1.48 -2.25
C THR A 328 -2.04 1.86 -1.05
N CYS A 329 -1.90 3.06 -0.55
CA CYS A 329 -2.73 3.58 0.52
C CYS A 329 -2.60 5.11 0.62
N ILE A 330 -3.40 5.73 1.49
CA ILE A 330 -3.23 7.13 1.88
C ILE A 330 -2.42 7.17 3.17
N ASP A 331 -1.34 7.96 3.19
CA ASP A 331 -0.53 8.25 4.38
C ASP A 331 -0.42 9.77 4.54
N HIS A 332 -0.92 10.28 5.67
CA HIS A 332 -0.98 11.73 5.93
C HIS A 332 -1.67 12.55 4.81
N GLY A 333 -2.80 12.05 4.32
CA GLY A 333 -3.61 12.72 3.30
C GLY A 333 -3.03 12.68 1.89
N THR A 334 -1.94 11.95 1.66
CA THR A 334 -1.28 11.83 0.36
C THR A 334 -1.21 10.36 -0.06
N TRP A 335 -1.44 10.06 -1.33
CA TRP A 335 -1.28 8.72 -1.86
C TRP A 335 0.17 8.26 -1.77
N VAL A 336 0.36 7.01 -1.35
CA VAL A 336 1.65 6.32 -1.34
C VAL A 336 1.48 5.01 -2.08
N GLY A 337 2.23 4.85 -3.16
CA GLY A 337 2.32 3.62 -3.92
C GLY A 337 3.67 2.95 -3.67
N LEU A 338 3.66 1.63 -3.55
CA LEU A 338 4.85 0.82 -3.33
C LEU A 338 4.84 -0.40 -4.24
N PHE A 339 6.02 -0.81 -4.65
CA PHE A 339 6.22 -2.12 -5.27
C PHE A 339 7.57 -2.67 -4.84
N THR A 340 7.59 -3.92 -4.40
CA THR A 340 8.83 -4.63 -4.10
C THR A 340 8.83 -5.98 -4.79
N SER A 341 9.97 -6.37 -5.39
CA SER A 341 10.04 -7.53 -6.28
C SER A 341 11.46 -8.03 -6.46
N TYR A 342 11.59 -9.23 -7.01
CA TYR A 342 12.87 -9.78 -7.44
C TYR A 342 12.72 -10.60 -8.73
N ALA A 343 13.81 -10.71 -9.48
CA ALA A 343 13.92 -11.52 -10.70
C ALA A 343 15.40 -11.89 -11.00
N PRO A 344 15.64 -12.93 -11.85
CA PRO A 344 14.70 -14.00 -12.22
C PRO A 344 14.35 -14.89 -11.03
N LEU A 345 13.30 -15.69 -11.16
CA LEU A 345 12.81 -16.50 -10.04
C LEU A 345 13.82 -17.55 -9.57
N ASN A 346 14.41 -18.32 -10.50
CA ASN A 346 15.26 -19.47 -10.17
C ASN A 346 16.67 -19.08 -9.72
N ASP A 347 17.18 -17.95 -10.19
CA ASP A 347 18.50 -17.42 -9.84
C ASP A 347 18.42 -15.91 -9.63
N PRO A 348 17.86 -15.43 -8.53
CA PRO A 348 17.60 -14.01 -8.31
C PRO A 348 18.88 -13.17 -8.41
N GLN A 349 18.92 -12.25 -9.38
CA GLN A 349 20.02 -11.32 -9.62
C GLN A 349 19.71 -9.91 -9.18
N ILE A 350 18.40 -9.54 -9.21
CA ILE A 350 17.93 -8.19 -8.93
C ILE A 350 16.76 -8.25 -7.96
N ALA A 351 16.83 -7.45 -6.92
CA ALA A 351 15.70 -7.06 -6.07
C ALA A 351 15.47 -5.56 -6.25
N ILE A 352 14.20 -5.18 -6.42
CA ILE A 352 13.79 -3.79 -6.64
C ILE A 352 12.75 -3.40 -5.59
N ALA A 353 12.90 -2.20 -5.03
CA ALA A 353 11.84 -1.52 -4.30
C ALA A 353 11.63 -0.14 -4.90
N VAL A 354 10.37 0.20 -5.19
CA VAL A 354 9.95 1.51 -5.69
C VAL A 354 8.88 2.05 -4.77
N ILE A 355 9.01 3.31 -4.36
CA ILE A 355 7.98 4.05 -3.62
C ILE A 355 7.72 5.36 -4.36
N ALA A 356 6.45 5.74 -4.52
CA ALA A 356 6.04 7.00 -5.10
C ALA A 356 4.95 7.66 -4.23
N ARG A 357 4.87 9.00 -4.26
CA ARG A 357 3.88 9.81 -3.52
C ARG A 357 3.04 10.68 -4.45
N GLY A 358 1.92 11.16 -3.92
CA GLY A 358 0.99 12.02 -4.65
C GLY A 358 0.24 11.25 -5.72
N ALA A 359 -0.13 11.91 -6.81
CA ALA A 359 -0.77 11.25 -7.96
C ALA A 359 0.05 10.07 -8.48
N ASP A 360 1.39 10.16 -8.38
CA ASP A 360 2.34 9.12 -8.77
C ASP A 360 2.27 7.87 -7.88
N GLY A 361 1.70 7.97 -6.68
CA GLY A 361 1.44 6.84 -5.79
C GLY A 361 0.26 5.97 -6.21
N ARG A 362 -0.55 6.43 -7.18
CA ARG A 362 -1.77 5.72 -7.65
C ARG A 362 -1.49 4.79 -8.83
N ASN A 363 -2.52 4.03 -9.21
CA ASN A 363 -2.55 3.22 -10.43
C ASN A 363 -1.34 2.28 -10.58
N HIS A 364 -0.83 1.74 -9.47
CA HIS A 364 0.31 0.83 -9.45
C HIS A 364 1.53 1.33 -10.26
N PHE A 365 1.74 2.64 -10.32
CA PHE A 365 2.87 3.26 -11.01
C PHE A 365 4.24 2.70 -10.57
N PRO A 366 4.50 2.43 -9.25
CA PRO A 366 5.75 1.80 -8.83
C PRO A 366 6.03 0.45 -9.50
N ALA A 367 5.00 -0.36 -9.76
CA ALA A 367 5.16 -1.61 -10.51
C ALA A 367 5.56 -1.35 -11.97
N ALA A 368 5.03 -0.31 -12.60
CA ALA A 368 5.43 0.06 -13.96
C ALA A 368 6.90 0.53 -14.04
N VAL A 369 7.39 1.24 -13.01
CA VAL A 369 8.81 1.64 -12.91
C VAL A 369 9.71 0.40 -12.83
N ALA A 370 9.39 -0.53 -11.91
CA ALA A 370 10.16 -1.77 -11.77
C ALA A 370 10.14 -2.60 -13.06
N GLY A 371 8.99 -2.71 -13.74
CA GLY A 371 8.86 -3.42 -15.01
C GLY A 371 9.74 -2.82 -16.12
N ARG A 372 9.86 -1.48 -16.19
CA ARG A 372 10.81 -0.82 -17.12
C ARG A 372 12.24 -1.20 -16.80
N ILE A 373 12.63 -1.17 -15.53
CA ILE A 373 13.99 -1.52 -15.10
C ILE A 373 14.29 -2.99 -15.44
N TYR A 374 13.41 -3.93 -15.20
CA TYR A 374 13.61 -5.33 -15.56
C TYR A 374 13.82 -5.51 -17.06
N ARG A 375 12.98 -4.93 -17.89
CA ARG A 375 13.09 -5.01 -19.36
C ARG A 375 14.42 -4.46 -19.87
N ASP A 376 14.85 -3.30 -19.35
CA ASP A 376 16.10 -2.66 -19.76
C ASP A 376 17.35 -3.43 -19.31
N LEU A 377 17.24 -4.25 -18.24
CA LEU A 377 18.33 -5.04 -17.67
C LEU A 377 18.35 -6.51 -18.15
N ASN A 378 17.35 -6.97 -18.88
CA ASN A 378 17.23 -8.37 -19.31
C ASN A 378 18.48 -8.89 -20.01
N SER A 379 19.05 -8.13 -20.95
CA SER A 379 20.22 -8.53 -21.71
C SER A 379 21.51 -8.59 -20.87
N ARG A 380 21.59 -7.77 -19.83
CA ARG A 380 22.82 -7.61 -19.04
C ARG A 380 22.91 -8.62 -17.88
N LEU A 381 21.80 -8.88 -17.20
CA LEU A 381 21.78 -9.63 -15.95
C LEU A 381 21.17 -11.02 -16.08
N GLY A 382 20.90 -11.45 -17.33
CA GLY A 382 20.29 -12.76 -17.54
C GLY A 382 18.94 -12.92 -16.84
N VAL A 383 18.20 -11.82 -16.74
CA VAL A 383 16.88 -11.80 -16.06
C VAL A 383 15.88 -12.66 -16.83
N SER A 384 16.21 -13.06 -18.07
CA SER A 384 15.46 -14.01 -18.89
C SER A 384 15.45 -15.38 -18.24
N GLY A 385 14.30 -15.88 -17.84
CA GLY A 385 14.15 -17.19 -17.26
C GLY A 385 12.69 -17.64 -17.20
N ASN A 386 12.48 -18.86 -17.58
CA ASN A 386 11.30 -19.70 -17.56
C ASN A 386 9.92 -19.05 -17.39
N ILE A 387 9.26 -18.89 -18.53
CA ILE A 387 7.91 -18.34 -18.68
C ILE A 387 6.82 -19.36 -18.27
N ASP A 388 7.15 -20.67 -18.18
CA ASP A 388 6.16 -21.75 -18.04
C ASP A 388 5.30 -21.71 -16.77
N ILE A 389 5.78 -21.04 -15.70
CA ILE A 389 5.02 -20.93 -14.45
C ILE A 389 4.08 -19.72 -14.46
N ALA A 390 4.45 -18.66 -15.18
CA ALA A 390 3.67 -17.42 -15.23
C ALA A 390 2.37 -17.55 -16.05
N SER A 391 2.30 -18.48 -16.99
CA SER A 391 1.13 -18.69 -17.88
C SER A 391 0.01 -19.54 -17.29
N LYS A 392 0.26 -20.25 -16.20
CA LYS A 392 -0.76 -21.08 -15.54
C LYS A 392 -1.55 -20.27 -14.53
N ARG A 393 -2.56 -19.54 -15.01
CA ARG A 393 -3.64 -19.06 -14.14
C ARG A 393 -4.23 -20.26 -13.40
N PRO A 394 -4.25 -20.28 -12.04
CA PRO A 394 -4.96 -21.31 -11.33
C PRO A 394 -6.42 -21.30 -11.80
N ALA A 395 -6.94 -22.43 -12.26
CA ALA A 395 -8.35 -22.55 -12.56
C ALA A 395 -9.11 -22.35 -11.25
N ASN A 396 -9.80 -21.22 -11.13
CA ASN A 396 -10.64 -20.93 -9.98
C ASN A 396 -11.91 -21.81 -10.12
N PRO A 397 -12.21 -22.77 -9.21
CA PRO A 397 -13.35 -23.66 -9.36
C PRO A 397 -14.70 -23.02 -9.01
N ALA A 398 -14.78 -21.72 -8.79
CA ALA A 398 -16.07 -21.09 -8.47
C ALA A 398 -16.23 -19.72 -9.12
N THR A 399 -17.28 -19.61 -9.93
CA THR A 399 -17.96 -18.47 -10.50
C THR A 399 -17.35 -17.82 -11.74
N SER A 400 -17.98 -18.17 -12.88
CA SER A 400 -18.08 -17.34 -14.06
C SER A 400 -18.85 -16.04 -13.72
N VAL A 401 -18.16 -15.06 -13.16
CA VAL A 401 -18.57 -13.67 -13.25
C VAL A 401 -17.75 -13.09 -14.37
N ALA A 402 -18.43 -12.62 -15.40
CA ALA A 402 -17.82 -11.96 -16.53
C ALA A 402 -16.83 -10.90 -16.03
N ASP A 403 -15.54 -11.07 -16.37
CA ASP A 403 -14.53 -10.04 -16.23
C ASP A 403 -14.95 -8.88 -17.13
N THR A 404 -15.77 -7.99 -16.63
CA THR A 404 -15.84 -6.64 -17.16
C THR A 404 -14.56 -5.99 -16.68
N ASP A 405 -13.64 -5.75 -17.63
CA ASP A 405 -12.47 -4.87 -17.46
C ASP A 405 -12.95 -3.44 -17.13
N THR A 406 -13.45 -3.27 -15.93
CA THR A 406 -13.50 -1.97 -15.28
C THR A 406 -12.31 -1.97 -14.33
N ASP A 407 -11.23 -1.28 -14.71
CA ASP A 407 -10.18 -0.80 -13.79
C ASP A 407 -10.85 0.14 -12.76
N THR A 408 -11.75 -0.38 -11.97
CA THR A 408 -12.16 0.22 -10.72
C THR A 408 -11.17 -0.28 -9.70
N ASP A 409 -10.18 0.57 -9.40
CA ASP A 409 -9.39 0.48 -8.18
C ASP A 409 -10.38 0.52 -7.00
N GLU A 410 -11.02 -0.61 -6.68
CA GLU A 410 -11.63 -0.86 -5.38
C GLU A 410 -10.52 -1.11 -4.35
N GLU A 411 -9.55 -0.21 -4.30
CA GLU A 411 -8.84 0.08 -3.09
C GLU A 411 -9.77 1.00 -2.29
N GLU A 412 -10.53 0.42 -1.36
CA GLU A 412 -11.23 1.18 -0.33
C GLU A 412 -10.25 2.26 0.16
N ALA A 413 -10.54 3.51 -0.20
CA ALA A 413 -9.87 4.65 0.38
C ALA A 413 -10.19 4.60 1.87
N ASP A 414 -9.27 4.06 2.66
CA ASP A 414 -9.31 4.17 4.11
C ASP A 414 -9.24 5.67 4.44
N ALA A 415 -10.42 6.29 4.50
CA ALA A 415 -10.60 7.63 5.02
C ALA A 415 -10.29 7.53 6.51
N GLY A 416 -9.01 7.74 6.86
CA GLY A 416 -8.56 7.82 8.22
C GLY A 416 -9.49 8.75 8.98
N GLU A 417 -10.18 8.20 9.97
CA GLU A 417 -11.02 8.88 10.92
C GLU A 417 -10.20 10.01 11.56
N VAL A 418 -10.48 11.25 11.11
CA VAL A 418 -9.97 12.45 11.76
C VAL A 418 -10.70 12.54 13.08
N VAL A 419 -10.07 12.11 14.16
CA VAL A 419 -10.52 12.37 15.52
C VAL A 419 -10.40 13.88 15.75
N ASN A 420 -11.47 14.60 15.44
CA ASN A 420 -11.68 15.96 15.90
C ASN A 420 -12.21 15.90 17.33
N ASP A 421 -11.29 16.05 18.26
CA ASP A 421 -11.61 16.37 19.65
C ASP A 421 -12.05 17.84 19.74
N THR A 422 -13.35 18.08 19.63
CA THR A 422 -13.99 19.33 20.06
C THR A 422 -15.31 18.99 20.78
N SER A 423 -15.20 18.95 22.09
CA SER A 423 -16.32 19.02 23.01
C SER A 423 -17.22 20.22 22.70
N SER A 424 -18.47 20.01 22.28
CA SER A 424 -19.57 20.89 22.61
C SER A 424 -20.90 20.14 22.56
N THR A 425 -21.46 20.05 23.73
CA THR A 425 -22.80 19.62 24.13
C THR A 425 -23.89 20.23 23.24
N LYS A 426 -24.72 19.43 22.59
CA LYS A 426 -26.14 19.76 22.36
C LYS A 426 -26.99 18.50 22.43
N VAL A 427 -27.85 18.51 23.45
CA VAL A 427 -29.01 17.65 23.68
C VAL A 427 -29.95 17.70 22.48
N ASN A 428 -30.35 16.57 21.93
CA ASN A 428 -31.69 16.42 21.39
C ASN A 428 -32.21 14.99 21.53
N SER A 429 -33.40 14.95 22.11
CA SER A 429 -34.22 13.82 22.47
C SER A 429 -34.81 13.12 21.23
N ASN A 430 -34.71 11.78 21.19
CA ASN A 430 -35.85 10.91 20.88
C ASN A 430 -35.45 9.43 21.11
N LYS A 431 -36.10 8.83 22.11
CA LYS A 431 -36.08 7.39 22.42
C LYS A 431 -37.07 6.64 21.52
N PRO A 432 -36.89 5.31 21.40
CA PRO A 432 -37.85 4.44 22.05
C PRO A 432 -37.24 3.43 23.02
N VAL A 433 -38.06 3.16 24.02
CA VAL A 433 -37.92 2.30 25.17
C VAL A 433 -38.06 0.83 24.79
N TRP A 434 -37.17 -0.06 25.32
CA TRP A 434 -37.49 -1.45 25.64
C TRP A 434 -36.62 -1.98 26.77
N GLY A 435 -37.29 -2.38 27.86
CA GLY A 435 -37.07 -3.58 28.67
C GLY A 435 -35.89 -3.64 29.63
N ASP A 436 -36.16 -3.23 30.85
CA ASP A 436 -35.45 -3.47 32.10
C ASP A 436 -35.37 -4.98 32.47
N GLN A 437 -34.18 -5.50 32.75
CA GLN A 437 -34.01 -6.58 33.72
C GLN A 437 -32.66 -6.44 34.46
N ARG A 438 -32.75 -5.85 35.67
CA ARG A 438 -31.71 -5.90 36.68
C ARG A 438 -31.59 -7.33 37.23
N LYS A 439 -30.37 -7.84 37.32
CA LYS A 439 -29.96 -8.70 38.47
C LYS A 439 -28.56 -8.31 38.92
N THR A 440 -28.55 -7.86 40.15
CA THR A 440 -27.43 -7.61 41.05
C THR A 440 -26.52 -8.82 41.26
N ALA A 441 -25.21 -8.59 41.17
CA ALA A 441 -24.23 -9.39 41.91
C ALA A 441 -23.07 -8.50 42.32
N GLU A 442 -23.08 -8.03 43.56
CA GLU A 442 -21.91 -7.54 44.25
C GLU A 442 -20.92 -8.70 44.49
N SER A 443 -19.68 -8.55 44.10
CA SER A 443 -18.60 -9.36 44.68
C SER A 443 -17.41 -8.45 45.00
N LYS A 444 -17.15 -8.43 46.31
CA LYS A 444 -16.03 -7.78 46.97
C LYS A 444 -14.68 -8.22 46.39
N ILE A 445 -13.90 -7.28 45.85
CA ILE A 445 -12.49 -7.52 45.58
C ILE A 445 -11.66 -7.03 46.76
N LYS A 446 -11.12 -7.99 47.51
CA LYS A 446 -10.07 -7.77 48.52
C LYS A 446 -8.76 -7.37 47.80
N ARG A 447 -8.23 -6.21 48.14
CA ARG A 447 -6.85 -5.81 47.80
C ARG A 447 -5.89 -6.70 48.59
N THR A 448 -5.14 -7.54 47.86
CA THR A 448 -3.95 -8.20 48.39
C THR A 448 -2.72 -7.41 47.95
N VAL A 449 -2.04 -6.81 48.89
CA VAL A 449 -0.76 -6.16 48.72
C VAL A 449 0.29 -7.27 48.59
N MET A 450 0.88 -7.44 47.40
CA MET A 450 2.04 -8.31 47.23
C MET A 450 3.30 -7.49 47.46
N THR A 451 4.02 -7.84 48.53
CA THR A 451 5.38 -7.41 48.82
C THR A 451 6.37 -8.11 47.89
N LEU A 452 7.24 -7.33 47.23
CA LEU A 452 8.37 -7.80 46.45
C LEU A 452 9.41 -8.51 47.32
N PRO A 453 10.00 -9.64 46.87
CA PRO A 453 11.13 -10.24 47.54
C PRO A 453 12.43 -9.48 47.23
N SER A 454 13.25 -9.29 48.27
CA SER A 454 14.53 -8.65 48.28
C SER A 454 15.59 -9.40 47.47
N ARG A 455 16.41 -8.61 46.77
CA ARG A 455 17.56 -8.97 45.97
C ARG A 455 18.61 -9.78 46.76
N PRO A 456 19.21 -10.85 46.23
CA PRO A 456 20.35 -11.50 46.86
C PRO A 456 21.64 -10.67 46.66
N THR A 457 22.36 -10.48 47.73
CA THR A 457 23.67 -9.86 47.82
C THR A 457 24.75 -10.74 47.16
N GLN A 458 25.56 -10.13 46.30
CA GLN A 458 26.78 -10.72 45.76
C GLN A 458 27.86 -10.80 46.82
N PRO A 459 28.71 -11.86 46.85
CA PRO A 459 29.86 -11.91 47.73
C PRO A 459 31.00 -11.04 47.22
N ALA A 460 31.68 -10.39 48.17
CA ALA A 460 32.82 -9.52 47.94
C ALA A 460 34.03 -10.28 47.40
N ILE A 461 34.68 -9.74 46.36
CA ILE A 461 35.96 -10.18 45.85
C ILE A 461 37.04 -9.47 46.68
N ASN A 462 37.82 -10.27 47.39
CA ASN A 462 38.94 -9.86 48.18
C ASN A 462 40.16 -9.59 47.31
N ASN A 463 40.63 -8.34 47.25
CA ASN A 463 41.91 -7.96 46.68
C ASN A 463 42.97 -8.03 47.80
N SER A 464 43.99 -8.81 47.60
CA SER A 464 45.26 -8.63 48.28
C SER A 464 46.45 -8.89 47.35
N PRO A 465 47.49 -8.07 47.43
CA PRO A 465 48.62 -8.07 46.52
C PRO A 465 49.81 -8.84 47.07
N ASN A 466 50.51 -9.57 46.23
CA ASN A 466 51.93 -9.98 46.52
C ASN A 466 52.66 -10.18 45.20
N GLN A 467 53.58 -9.29 44.95
CA GLN A 467 55.08 -9.36 45.12
C GLN A 467 55.76 -10.33 44.19
N ARG A 468 56.54 -9.74 43.30
CA ARG A 468 57.96 -9.84 42.95
C ARG A 468 58.59 -11.21 42.95
N THR A 469 59.30 -11.37 41.90
CA THR A 469 60.70 -11.71 41.61
C THR A 469 60.80 -12.85 40.59
N GLY A 470 61.62 -12.66 39.57
CA GLY A 470 62.85 -13.35 39.22
C GLY A 470 63.00 -13.49 37.72
N ARG A 471 63.77 -12.69 37.15
CA ARG A 471 64.94 -12.82 36.22
C ARG A 471 65.35 -14.28 35.91
N VAL A 472 65.60 -14.56 34.62
CA VAL A 472 66.89 -15.08 34.02
C VAL A 472 66.55 -15.62 32.60
N SER A 473 67.05 -15.00 31.56
CA SER A 473 68.03 -15.30 30.54
C SER A 473 68.06 -16.73 29.95
N GLY A 474 68.26 -16.78 28.63
CA GLY A 474 68.92 -17.86 27.87
C GLY A 474 68.32 -18.13 26.52
N ARG A 475 68.87 -17.52 25.51
CA ARG A 475 69.55 -18.07 24.33
C ARG A 475 69.17 -19.52 23.94
N GLN A 476 68.59 -19.71 22.84
CA GLN A 476 69.15 -20.13 21.54
C GLN A 476 68.13 -19.97 20.44
#